data_34390374b672862084bb768f1b1cc7c8
#
_entry.id   34390374b672862084bb768f1b1cc7c8
#
_cell.length_a   1.000
_cell.length_b   1.000
_cell.length_c   1.000
_cell.angle_alpha   90.00
_cell.angle_beta   90.00
_cell.angle_gamma   90.00
#
_symmetry.space_group_name_H-M   'P 1'
#
loop_
_entity.id
_entity.type
_entity.pdbx_description
1 polymer ?
#
loop_
_entity_poly.entity_id
_entity_poly.type
_entity_poly.pdbx_seq_one_letter_code
_entity_poly.pdbx_strand_id
1 'polypeptide(L)'
;MIEFGKIYNENCLETLGRSSESFIDMTITSPPYDDLRDYNGYHFPVEEIAAGLFEKTKEGGVVIWVVGDRTYNGSESLSSFSHAFAFRDAGFRVHDTMIYAKNNPIPSDCGKRYRQAFEYMFCFSKGQPKTFNPLTIPIKQEKAFKSFRITKV
;
A
#
# COMPACT_ATOMS: atom_id res chain seq x y z
N MET A 1 -24.97 -10.37 -4.51
CA MET A 1 -23.92 -11.08 -5.28
C MET A 1 -23.09 -10.03 -6.00
N ILE A 2 -21.77 -10.20 -6.05
CA ILE A 2 -20.89 -9.28 -6.78
C ILE A 2 -20.86 -9.72 -8.24
N GLU A 3 -21.05 -8.76 -9.16
CA GLU A 3 -20.90 -8.99 -10.60
C GLU A 3 -19.54 -8.44 -11.05
N PHE A 4 -18.77 -9.26 -11.75
CA PHE A 4 -17.46 -8.85 -12.27
C PHE A 4 -17.62 -7.85 -13.44
N GLY A 5 -16.63 -6.95 -13.57
CA GLY A 5 -16.63 -5.94 -14.63
C GLY A 5 -17.56 -4.75 -14.39
N LYS A 6 -18.14 -4.62 -13.20
CA LYS A 6 -18.97 -3.48 -12.79
C LYS A 6 -18.23 -2.53 -11.86
N ILE A 7 -18.60 -1.27 -11.92
CA ILE A 7 -18.20 -0.22 -10.98
C ILE A 7 -19.34 -0.03 -9.98
N TYR A 8 -19.02 -0.15 -8.69
CA TYR A 8 -19.97 0.06 -7.62
C TYR A 8 -19.70 1.41 -6.95
N ASN A 9 -20.69 2.31 -7.01
CA ASN A 9 -20.61 3.61 -6.34
C ASN A 9 -21.24 3.51 -4.94
N GLU A 10 -20.50 2.91 -4.01
CA GLU A 10 -20.94 2.65 -2.64
C GLU A 10 -19.76 2.54 -1.68
N ASN A 11 -20.02 2.39 -0.39
CA ASN A 11 -18.98 2.11 0.59
C ASN A 11 -18.32 0.75 0.27
N CYS A 12 -16.99 0.71 0.19
CA CYS A 12 -16.25 -0.51 -0.13
C CYS A 12 -16.50 -1.64 0.88
N LEU A 13 -16.79 -1.33 2.15
CA LEU A 13 -17.16 -2.33 3.17
C LEU A 13 -18.48 -3.03 2.83
N GLU A 14 -19.45 -2.32 2.25
CA GLU A 14 -20.69 -2.92 1.76
C GLU A 14 -20.42 -3.89 0.60
N THR A 15 -19.57 -3.46 -0.36
CA THR A 15 -19.16 -4.31 -1.47
C THR A 15 -18.46 -5.56 -0.98
N LEU A 16 -17.49 -5.42 -0.06
CA LEU A 16 -16.76 -6.55 0.51
C LEU A 16 -17.70 -7.51 1.27
N GLY A 17 -18.70 -6.97 1.96
CA GLY A 17 -19.70 -7.77 2.71
C GLY A 17 -20.66 -8.59 1.84
N ARG A 18 -20.77 -8.34 0.52
CA ARG A 18 -21.73 -9.04 -0.37
C ARG A 18 -21.36 -10.47 -0.72
N SER A 19 -20.12 -10.88 -0.50
CA SER A 19 -19.66 -12.24 -0.74
C SER A 19 -19.26 -12.93 0.55
N SER A 20 -19.63 -14.19 0.71
CA SER A 20 -19.10 -15.04 1.77
C SER A 20 -17.73 -15.65 1.41
N GLU A 21 -17.37 -15.63 0.14
CA GLU A 21 -16.15 -16.26 -0.36
C GLU A 21 -15.06 -15.23 -0.63
N SER A 22 -13.80 -15.67 -0.59
CA SER A 22 -12.67 -14.90 -1.06
C SER A 22 -12.62 -14.93 -2.58
N PHE A 23 -12.61 -13.77 -3.22
CA PHE A 23 -12.70 -13.64 -4.68
C PHE A 23 -11.64 -12.71 -5.28
N ILE A 24 -10.92 -11.96 -4.47
CA ILE A 24 -9.94 -10.95 -4.91
C ILE A 24 -8.59 -11.61 -5.11
N ASP A 25 -8.03 -11.51 -6.30
CA ASP A 25 -6.65 -11.93 -6.60
C ASP A 25 -5.67 -10.79 -6.32
N MET A 26 -6.05 -9.55 -6.65
CA MET A 26 -5.23 -8.37 -6.42
C MET A 26 -6.10 -7.13 -6.17
N THR A 27 -5.69 -6.32 -5.21
CA THR A 27 -6.20 -4.96 -4.98
C THR A 27 -5.09 -3.95 -5.25
N ILE A 28 -5.40 -2.87 -5.97
CA ILE A 28 -4.50 -1.72 -6.12
C ILE A 28 -5.30 -0.48 -5.79
N THR A 29 -4.87 0.29 -4.80
CA THR A 29 -5.57 1.49 -4.38
C THR A 29 -4.67 2.50 -3.69
N SER A 30 -5.11 3.76 -3.73
CA SER A 30 -4.61 4.87 -2.93
C SER A 30 -5.80 5.41 -2.14
N PRO A 31 -5.93 5.06 -0.85
CA PRO A 31 -7.06 5.47 -0.04
C PRO A 31 -7.03 6.98 0.27
N PRO A 32 -8.07 7.54 0.86
CA PRO A 32 -7.98 8.86 1.48
C PRO A 32 -6.84 8.87 2.51
N TYR A 33 -6.01 9.93 2.47
CA TYR A 33 -4.89 10.07 3.41
C TYR A 33 -5.35 10.96 4.55
N ASP A 34 -5.88 10.41 5.60
CA ASP A 34 -6.37 11.12 6.78
C ASP A 34 -6.95 12.52 6.44
N ASP A 35 -6.77 13.52 7.26
CA ASP A 35 -7.20 14.90 7.01
C ASP A 35 -6.33 15.67 5.99
N LEU A 36 -5.61 14.99 5.09
CA LEU A 36 -4.82 15.66 4.04
C LEU A 36 -5.69 16.49 3.10
N ARG A 37 -6.94 16.07 2.91
CA ARG A 37 -8.00 16.80 2.22
C ARG A 37 -9.24 16.82 3.10
N ASP A 38 -10.07 17.84 2.93
CA ASP A 38 -11.39 17.86 3.55
C ASP A 38 -12.29 16.83 2.84
N TYR A 39 -12.57 15.74 3.53
CA TYR A 39 -13.51 14.70 3.10
C TYR A 39 -14.87 14.86 3.81
N ASN A 40 -15.28 16.10 4.15
CA ASN A 40 -16.53 16.39 4.85
C ASN A 40 -16.69 15.66 6.18
N GLY A 41 -15.59 15.54 6.94
CA GLY A 41 -15.58 14.85 8.23
C GLY A 41 -15.61 13.32 8.14
N TYR A 42 -15.41 12.74 6.96
CA TYR A 42 -15.32 11.29 6.81
C TYR A 42 -14.04 10.75 7.46
N HIS A 43 -14.23 9.86 8.43
CA HIS A 43 -13.14 9.10 9.02
C HIS A 43 -12.92 7.82 8.21
N PHE A 44 -11.69 7.57 7.79
CA PHE A 44 -11.33 6.38 7.00
C PHE A 44 -11.05 5.20 7.93
N PRO A 45 -11.91 4.16 7.95
CA PRO A 45 -11.80 3.02 8.86
C PRO A 45 -10.79 1.98 8.33
N VAL A 46 -9.50 2.29 8.43
CA VAL A 46 -8.44 1.47 7.83
C VAL A 46 -8.40 0.04 8.40
N GLU A 47 -8.65 -0.14 9.69
CA GLU A 47 -8.64 -1.44 10.34
C GLU A 47 -9.75 -2.35 9.79
N GLU A 48 -10.96 -1.81 9.64
CA GLU A 48 -12.11 -2.54 9.10
C GLU A 48 -11.90 -2.88 7.62
N ILE A 49 -11.33 -1.95 6.85
CA ILE A 49 -11.01 -2.17 5.44
C ILE A 49 -9.92 -3.23 5.30
N ALA A 50 -8.86 -3.17 6.12
CA ALA A 50 -7.80 -4.16 6.11
C ALA A 50 -8.34 -5.57 6.44
N ALA A 51 -9.19 -5.67 7.46
CA ALA A 51 -9.85 -6.94 7.83
C ALA A 51 -10.75 -7.46 6.70
N GLY A 52 -11.59 -6.59 6.14
CA GLY A 52 -12.46 -6.95 5.01
C GLY A 52 -11.69 -7.38 3.77
N LEU A 53 -10.60 -6.68 3.44
CA LEU A 53 -9.73 -7.06 2.34
C LEU A 53 -9.02 -8.40 2.63
N PHE A 54 -8.58 -8.64 3.87
CA PHE A 54 -7.96 -9.91 4.22
C PHE A 54 -8.93 -11.08 4.03
N GLU A 55 -10.17 -10.92 4.47
CA GLU A 55 -11.20 -11.95 4.30
C GLU A 55 -11.46 -12.26 2.81
N LYS A 56 -11.59 -11.22 1.99
CA LYS A 56 -11.98 -11.36 0.57
C LYS A 56 -10.81 -11.61 -0.38
N THR A 57 -9.57 -11.39 0.05
CA THR A 57 -8.39 -11.75 -0.74
C THR A 57 -8.16 -13.26 -0.69
N LYS A 58 -7.94 -13.86 -1.85
CA LYS A 58 -7.60 -15.29 -1.98
C LYS A 58 -6.23 -15.58 -1.38
N GLU A 59 -5.99 -16.81 -0.97
CA GLU A 59 -4.64 -17.26 -0.59
C GLU A 59 -3.66 -17.05 -1.76
N GLY A 60 -2.54 -16.38 -1.48
CA GLY A 60 -1.56 -15.97 -2.49
C GLY A 60 -1.93 -14.70 -3.26
N GLY A 61 -3.05 -14.06 -2.93
CA GLY A 61 -3.43 -12.75 -3.45
C GLY A 61 -2.66 -11.62 -2.77
N VAL A 62 -2.66 -10.45 -3.39
CA VAL A 62 -1.88 -9.28 -2.95
C VAL A 62 -2.71 -8.00 -2.90
N VAL A 63 -2.30 -7.07 -2.04
CA VAL A 63 -2.83 -5.71 -1.97
C VAL A 63 -1.69 -4.72 -2.15
N ILE A 64 -1.78 -3.88 -3.17
CA ILE A 64 -0.88 -2.74 -3.38
C ILE A 64 -1.56 -1.50 -2.81
N TRP A 65 -0.96 -0.95 -1.78
CA TRP A 65 -1.50 0.14 -1.00
C TRP A 65 -0.60 1.36 -1.04
N VAL A 66 -1.03 2.41 -1.76
CA VAL A 66 -0.26 3.64 -1.90
C VAL A 66 -0.76 4.65 -0.90
N VAL A 67 0.11 5.14 -0.02
CA VAL A 67 -0.25 6.06 1.05
C VAL A 67 0.88 7.03 1.35
N GLY A 68 0.52 8.31 1.56
CA GLY A 68 1.44 9.35 1.98
C GLY A 68 1.13 9.86 3.37
N ASP A 69 2.08 10.53 3.99
CA ASP A 69 1.92 11.18 5.27
C ASP A 69 1.63 12.67 5.11
N ARG A 70 0.77 13.20 5.98
CA ARG A 70 0.55 14.64 6.11
C ARG A 70 1.59 15.23 7.06
N THR A 71 2.04 16.45 6.76
CA THR A 71 2.78 17.25 7.75
C THR A 71 1.83 18.27 8.38
N TYR A 72 1.70 18.23 9.69
CA TYR A 72 0.92 19.18 10.47
C TYR A 72 1.70 19.65 11.71
N ASN A 73 1.71 20.95 11.96
CA ASN A 73 2.45 21.56 13.08
C ASN A 73 3.93 21.08 13.20
N GLY A 74 4.58 20.87 12.07
CA GLY A 74 5.98 20.45 12.04
C GLY A 74 6.22 18.95 12.28
N SER A 75 5.18 18.12 12.38
CA SER A 75 5.27 16.65 12.53
C SER A 75 4.60 15.95 11.37
N GLU A 76 5.09 14.77 10.98
CA GLU A 76 4.40 13.86 10.06
C GLU A 76 3.32 13.09 10.81
N SER A 77 2.22 12.76 10.11
CA SER A 77 1.09 12.03 10.67
C SER A 77 1.41 10.58 10.99
N LEU A 78 2.37 9.98 10.28
CA LEU A 78 2.70 8.55 10.32
C LEU A 78 1.53 7.64 9.93
N SER A 79 0.58 8.16 9.15
CA SER A 79 -0.58 7.42 8.64
C SER A 79 -0.14 6.22 7.82
N SER A 80 0.93 6.37 7.03
CA SER A 80 1.52 5.27 6.26
C SER A 80 1.89 4.08 7.13
N PHE A 81 2.50 4.33 8.29
CA PHE A 81 2.87 3.28 9.24
C PHE A 81 1.66 2.71 9.97
N SER A 82 0.70 3.54 10.36
CA SER A 82 -0.56 3.08 10.96
C SER A 82 -1.30 2.13 10.03
N HIS A 83 -1.40 2.49 8.74
CA HIS A 83 -2.00 1.60 7.74
C HIS A 83 -1.22 0.30 7.60
N ALA A 84 0.13 0.35 7.55
CA ALA A 84 0.94 -0.86 7.47
C ALA A 84 0.72 -1.80 8.67
N PHE A 85 0.59 -1.24 9.87
CA PHE A 85 0.26 -2.03 11.06
C PHE A 85 -1.15 -2.60 11.02
N ALA A 86 -2.16 -1.84 10.60
CA ALA A 86 -3.53 -2.31 10.45
C ALA A 86 -3.62 -3.53 9.51
N PHE A 87 -2.94 -3.48 8.37
CA PHE A 87 -2.89 -4.61 7.44
C PHE A 87 -2.16 -5.83 8.02
N ARG A 88 -1.03 -5.62 8.72
CA ARG A 88 -0.32 -6.70 9.42
C ARG A 88 -1.22 -7.34 10.48
N ASP A 89 -1.89 -6.54 11.27
CA ASP A 89 -2.74 -6.99 12.38
C ASP A 89 -4.01 -7.69 11.89
N ALA A 90 -4.51 -7.32 10.69
CA ALA A 90 -5.55 -8.05 9.97
C ALA A 90 -5.09 -9.43 9.45
N GLY A 91 -3.77 -9.72 9.44
CA GLY A 91 -3.23 -11.02 9.05
C GLY A 91 -2.41 -11.03 7.76
N PHE A 92 -2.32 -9.91 7.05
CA PHE A 92 -1.45 -9.81 5.88
C PHE A 92 0.03 -9.84 6.28
N ARG A 93 0.85 -10.37 5.38
CA ARG A 93 2.30 -10.18 5.43
C ARG A 93 2.64 -8.86 4.75
N VAL A 94 3.50 -8.06 5.35
CA VAL A 94 4.16 -6.95 4.66
C VAL A 94 5.23 -7.58 3.76
N HIS A 95 4.86 -7.83 2.50
CA HIS A 95 5.69 -8.57 1.56
C HIS A 95 6.84 -7.71 1.05
N ASP A 96 6.50 -6.49 0.60
CA ASP A 96 7.47 -5.50 0.15
C ASP A 96 7.05 -4.08 0.55
N THR A 97 8.04 -3.23 0.75
CA THR A 97 7.85 -1.78 0.91
C THR A 97 8.55 -1.08 -0.25
N MET A 98 7.75 -0.62 -1.19
CA MET A 98 8.21 0.12 -2.35
C MET A 98 8.01 1.61 -2.15
N ILE A 99 8.70 2.42 -2.94
CA ILE A 99 8.60 3.87 -2.91
C ILE A 99 8.05 4.34 -4.26
N TYR A 100 6.91 5.03 -4.20
CA TYR A 100 6.38 5.76 -5.35
C TYR A 100 7.06 7.14 -5.42
N ALA A 101 8.12 7.25 -6.21
CA ALA A 101 8.86 8.49 -6.39
C ALA A 101 8.11 9.44 -7.33
N LYS A 102 7.93 10.69 -6.88
CA LYS A 102 7.25 11.75 -7.65
C LYS A 102 8.25 12.58 -8.43
N ASN A 103 8.15 12.60 -9.74
CA ASN A 103 9.01 13.43 -10.60
C ASN A 103 8.73 14.93 -10.44
N ASN A 104 7.50 15.29 -10.06
CA ASN A 104 7.07 16.67 -9.88
C ASN A 104 6.28 16.82 -8.56
N PRO A 105 6.96 16.77 -7.41
CA PRO A 105 6.31 16.95 -6.12
C PRO A 105 5.76 18.37 -6.01
N ILE A 106 4.58 18.50 -5.37
CA ILE A 106 3.95 19.80 -5.12
C ILE A 106 4.94 20.67 -4.35
N PRO A 107 5.23 21.91 -4.82
CA PRO A 107 6.07 22.82 -4.08
C PRO A 107 5.42 23.10 -2.71
N SER A 108 6.07 22.68 -1.65
CA SER A 108 5.70 23.09 -0.30
C SER A 108 6.74 24.10 0.16
N ASP A 109 6.28 25.22 0.70
CA ASP A 109 7.17 26.20 1.31
C ASP A 109 7.66 25.67 2.66
N CYS A 110 8.72 24.89 2.58
CA CYS A 110 9.20 24.09 3.70
C CYS A 110 10.52 24.63 4.23
N GLY A 111 10.71 25.93 4.36
CA GLY A 111 11.98 26.56 4.76
C GLY A 111 12.83 25.79 5.82
N LYS A 112 12.27 24.77 6.46
CA LYS A 112 12.93 23.94 7.48
C LYS A 112 12.78 22.42 7.22
N ARG A 113 12.30 21.99 6.04
CA ARG A 113 12.07 20.58 5.69
C ARG A 113 12.46 20.31 4.24
N TYR A 114 12.82 19.08 3.96
CA TYR A 114 12.91 18.60 2.59
C TYR A 114 11.52 18.42 1.99
N ARG A 115 11.40 18.57 0.67
CA ARG A 115 10.15 18.30 -0.05
C ARG A 115 9.82 16.81 0.03
N GLN A 116 8.56 16.49 0.31
CA GLN A 116 8.08 15.12 0.26
C GLN A 116 7.88 14.71 -1.20
N ALA A 117 8.88 14.04 -1.75
CA ALA A 117 8.95 13.65 -3.16
C ALA A 117 8.56 12.18 -3.38
N PHE A 118 7.95 11.53 -2.41
CA PHE A 118 7.55 10.13 -2.50
C PHE A 118 6.28 9.84 -1.70
N GLU A 119 5.70 8.68 -1.97
CA GLU A 119 4.68 8.02 -1.15
C GLU A 119 5.12 6.58 -0.90
N TYR A 120 4.72 6.01 0.22
CA TYR A 120 4.90 4.59 0.46
C TYR A 120 3.95 3.79 -0.42
N MET A 121 4.45 2.71 -0.99
CA MET A 121 3.67 1.75 -1.76
C MET A 121 3.92 0.38 -1.17
N PHE A 122 3.07 0.00 -0.21
CA PHE A 122 3.16 -1.30 0.44
C PHE A 122 2.58 -2.39 -0.45
N CYS A 123 3.26 -3.52 -0.51
CA CYS A 123 2.74 -4.74 -1.06
C CYS A 123 2.42 -5.69 0.10
N PHE A 124 1.16 -5.88 0.37
CA PHE A 124 0.69 -6.84 1.35
C PHE A 124 0.29 -8.15 0.66
N SER A 125 0.54 -9.29 1.29
CA SER A 125 0.15 -10.59 0.73
C SER A 125 -0.60 -11.45 1.75
N LYS A 126 -1.61 -12.16 1.29
CA LYS A 126 -2.24 -13.23 2.05
C LYS A 126 -1.50 -14.53 1.75
N GLY A 127 -0.67 -14.95 2.70
CA GLY A 127 0.25 -16.07 2.47
C GLY A 127 1.38 -15.74 1.49
N GLN A 128 1.85 -16.73 0.76
CA GLN A 128 2.90 -16.59 -0.25
C GLN A 128 2.27 -16.15 -1.59
N PRO A 129 2.72 -15.03 -2.21
CA PRO A 129 2.21 -14.64 -3.51
C PRO A 129 2.35 -15.74 -4.56
N LYS A 130 1.28 -15.99 -5.32
CA LYS A 130 1.25 -17.04 -6.36
C LYS A 130 1.89 -16.63 -7.66
N THR A 131 1.89 -15.32 -7.96
CA THR A 131 2.35 -14.79 -9.24
C THR A 131 3.36 -13.69 -8.99
N PHE A 132 4.52 -13.79 -9.62
CA PHE A 132 5.55 -12.77 -9.62
C PHE A 132 6.21 -12.69 -11.00
N ASN A 133 6.01 -11.58 -11.69
CA ASN A 133 6.60 -11.29 -12.99
C ASN A 133 7.47 -10.03 -12.89
N PRO A 134 8.73 -10.14 -12.45
CA PRO A 134 9.58 -8.98 -12.24
C PRO A 134 9.90 -8.26 -13.56
N LEU A 135 9.85 -6.93 -13.52
CA LEU A 135 10.42 -6.12 -14.58
C LEU A 135 11.94 -6.16 -14.44
N THR A 136 12.61 -6.69 -15.44
CA THR A 136 14.06 -6.76 -15.46
C THR A 136 14.65 -5.70 -16.37
N ILE A 137 15.65 -4.97 -15.88
CA ILE A 137 16.43 -4.02 -16.69
C ILE A 137 17.81 -4.67 -16.92
N PRO A 138 18.29 -4.79 -18.16
CA PRO A 138 19.63 -5.28 -18.43
C PRO A 138 20.66 -4.42 -17.69
N ILE A 139 21.42 -4.99 -16.78
CA ILE A 139 22.53 -4.31 -16.12
C ILE A 139 23.70 -4.31 -17.11
N LYS A 140 24.13 -3.14 -17.60
CA LYS A 140 25.43 -3.01 -18.25
C LYS A 140 26.49 -3.24 -17.16
N GLN A 141 27.08 -4.43 -17.15
CA GLN A 141 28.20 -4.72 -16.25
C GLN A 141 29.43 -3.92 -16.70
N GLU A 142 29.70 -2.80 -16.07
CA GLU A 142 30.96 -2.10 -16.28
C GLU A 142 32.12 -2.65 -15.40
N LYS A 143 31.87 -3.39 -14.37
CA LYS A 143 32.89 -4.18 -13.60
C LYS A 143 32.19 -5.17 -12.67
N ALA A 144 32.68 -6.40 -12.62
CA ALA A 144 32.20 -7.40 -11.68
C ALA A 144 32.45 -6.92 -10.24
N PHE A 145 31.36 -6.69 -9.50
CA PHE A 145 31.46 -6.60 -8.06
C PHE A 145 31.91 -7.97 -7.53
N LYS A 146 33.06 -8.00 -6.84
CA LYS A 146 33.47 -9.20 -6.08
C LYS A 146 32.36 -9.50 -5.08
N SER A 147 31.78 -10.67 -5.18
CA SER A 147 30.74 -11.12 -4.26
C SER A 147 31.26 -11.08 -2.81
N PHE A 148 30.64 -10.27 -1.97
CA PHE A 148 30.83 -10.39 -0.53
C PHE A 148 30.16 -11.69 -0.06
N ARG A 149 30.97 -12.69 0.29
CA ARG A 149 30.44 -13.84 1.05
C ARG A 149 30.20 -13.35 2.48
N ILE A 150 28.95 -13.27 2.88
CA ILE A 150 28.60 -13.17 4.30
C ILE A 150 28.84 -14.56 4.89
N THR A 151 29.94 -14.72 5.59
CA THR A 151 30.17 -15.90 6.45
C THR A 151 29.17 -15.79 7.60
N LYS A 152 28.27 -16.77 7.72
CA LYS A 152 27.42 -16.90 8.90
C LYS A 152 28.34 -17.12 10.11
N VAL A 153 28.22 -16.26 11.10
CA VAL A 153 28.76 -16.44 12.46
C VAL A 153 27.82 -17.35 13.23
#